data_6f547d415153327c10872336628854bb
#
_entry.id   6f547d415153327c10872336628854bb
#
_cell.length_a   1.000
_cell.length_b   1.000
_cell.length_c   1.000
_cell.angle_alpha   90.00
_cell.angle_beta   90.00
_cell.angle_gamma   90.00
#
_symmetry.space_group_name_H-M   'P 1'
#
loop_
_entity.id
_entity.type
_entity.pdbx_description
1 polymer ?
#
loop_
_entity_poly.entity_id
_entity_poly.type
_entity_poly.pdbx_seq_one_letter_code
_entity_poly.pdbx_strand_id
1 'polypeptide(L)'
;MNSRSLVGIISVVVLFSFRGVAQTPVAAETDIPKGEVLKFSFADSKIFPGTYRDYWVYVPAQYAPDHPACVYVNQDGIQWQAPKVFDQLIHAKEMPVTIGVFVMHGRVRAADTNSALDRFNRSFEYDGLGDNYARFLLEELLPDVESRKTSDGRAIRLSTNATDRAIGGSSSGAICAFTAAWERPEAFSRVFSAIGTYVGLRGGDLYPTLIRKTEPRAIRVFLQDGSNDLNIYGGAWWMANQTMERALTFAGYEVTHAWGTNGHNGQDGTKVFPEAMRWLWKDWPKPVGKGAGSPQLKDILIPGADWELVAEGYRLTEGPVANAQGEVFFTDIPASKSYRISLDGKVSEFIADTKRANGQAFGPDGKLYSVATADPKILAYDETGKSSVIADAFPGNDIVVAHNGNIYVTNPSSNNRPTSHVWLIRPTGERKVVDSGLRYANGVMLSPDQSLLYVADYWSHWVYSYQIQPDGTLGAKQRYYWLHCPDAADHSSADGLRVDRDGRLYVATSLGIQVCDQAGRVNCIIPTPNKRITNLCFGGEKFDTLFATCVDKVYKRKVKTVGVHAWAAPVKPAAPRL
;
A
#
# COMPACT_ATOMS: atom_id res chain seq x y z
N MET A 1 51.13 41.36 -52.26
CA MET A 1 50.36 41.29 -53.53
C MET A 1 49.03 40.67 -53.20
N ASN A 2 47.99 41.46 -53.44
CA ASN A 2 46.56 41.21 -53.09
C ASN A 2 45.94 40.16 -53.98
N SER A 3 45.05 39.34 -53.43
CA SER A 3 43.83 38.91 -54.12
C SER A 3 42.70 38.67 -53.11
N ARG A 4 41.69 39.51 -53.17
CA ARG A 4 40.39 39.40 -52.47
C ARG A 4 39.51 38.47 -53.31
N SER A 5 38.93 37.46 -52.70
CA SER A 5 37.81 36.70 -53.28
C SER A 5 36.50 37.13 -52.61
N LEU A 6 35.57 37.64 -53.41
CA LEU A 6 34.20 37.94 -53.07
C LEU A 6 33.39 36.63 -52.98
N VAL A 7 32.76 36.37 -51.87
CA VAL A 7 31.73 35.31 -51.74
C VAL A 7 30.36 35.99 -51.74
N GLY A 8 29.58 35.73 -52.81
CA GLY A 8 28.22 36.21 -52.95
C GLY A 8 27.26 35.36 -52.08
N ILE A 9 26.48 36.03 -51.26
CA ILE A 9 25.40 35.44 -50.48
C ILE A 9 24.13 35.44 -51.34
N ILE A 10 23.64 34.24 -51.69
CA ILE A 10 22.31 34.08 -52.32
C ILE A 10 21.33 33.87 -51.18
N SER A 11 20.44 34.87 -50.96
CA SER A 11 19.32 34.75 -50.02
C SER A 11 18.15 34.03 -50.72
N VAL A 12 17.85 32.81 -50.26
CA VAL A 12 16.63 32.12 -50.69
C VAL A 12 15.50 32.51 -49.72
N VAL A 13 14.53 33.26 -50.27
CA VAL A 13 13.28 33.57 -49.54
C VAL A 13 12.33 32.38 -49.68
N VAL A 14 12.13 31.64 -48.62
CA VAL A 14 11.12 30.58 -48.54
C VAL A 14 9.81 31.20 -48.04
N LEU A 15 8.83 31.33 -48.91
CA LEU A 15 7.45 31.74 -48.59
C LEU A 15 6.73 30.57 -47.94
N PHE A 16 6.55 30.64 -46.62
CA PHE A 16 5.63 29.75 -45.90
C PHE A 16 4.20 30.23 -46.07
N SER A 17 3.40 29.50 -46.84
CA SER A 17 1.95 29.66 -46.88
C SER A 17 1.34 29.12 -45.58
N PHE A 18 0.96 29.99 -44.66
CA PHE A 18 0.10 29.64 -43.53
C PHE A 18 -1.30 29.26 -44.07
N ARG A 19 -1.61 27.97 -44.11
CA ARG A 19 -2.99 27.50 -44.16
C ARG A 19 -3.60 27.78 -42.79
N GLY A 20 -4.51 28.74 -42.71
CA GLY A 20 -5.33 29.00 -41.54
C GLY A 20 -6.10 27.72 -41.17
N VAL A 21 -5.80 27.16 -39.99
CA VAL A 21 -6.66 26.17 -39.37
C VAL A 21 -7.94 26.91 -39.00
N ALA A 22 -9.07 26.55 -39.64
CA ALA A 22 -10.38 27.06 -39.26
C ALA A 22 -10.62 26.73 -37.77
N GLN A 23 -10.64 27.75 -36.93
CA GLN A 23 -11.12 27.64 -35.57
C GLN A 23 -12.60 27.26 -35.65
N THR A 24 -12.94 26.08 -35.15
CA THR A 24 -14.33 25.70 -34.90
C THR A 24 -14.96 26.78 -34.02
N PRO A 25 -16.15 27.32 -34.36
CA PRO A 25 -16.79 28.33 -33.52
C PRO A 25 -16.98 27.77 -32.10
N VAL A 26 -16.45 28.46 -31.10
CA VAL A 26 -16.78 28.22 -29.71
C VAL A 26 -18.29 28.49 -29.58
N ALA A 27 -19.08 27.48 -29.24
CA ALA A 27 -20.51 27.63 -29.02
C ALA A 27 -20.74 28.80 -28.05
N ALA A 28 -21.72 29.65 -28.35
CA ALA A 28 -22.04 30.74 -27.45
C ALA A 28 -22.42 30.21 -26.08
N GLU A 29 -21.97 30.84 -24.99
CA GLU A 29 -22.14 30.39 -23.59
C GLU A 29 -23.64 30.16 -23.20
N THR A 30 -24.56 30.63 -24.03
CA THR A 30 -26.01 30.50 -23.91
C THR A 30 -26.56 29.13 -24.32
N ASP A 31 -25.80 28.32 -25.08
CA ASP A 31 -26.30 27.05 -25.65
C ASP A 31 -25.82 25.82 -24.90
N ILE A 32 -25.03 25.99 -23.83
CA ILE A 32 -24.51 24.88 -23.01
C ILE A 32 -25.60 24.47 -22.03
N PRO A 33 -26.09 23.19 -22.07
CA PRO A 33 -27.07 22.67 -21.12
C PRO A 33 -26.49 22.69 -19.71
N LYS A 34 -27.20 23.27 -18.77
CA LYS A 34 -26.79 23.41 -17.39
C LYS A 34 -27.30 22.24 -16.55
N GLY A 35 -26.41 21.62 -15.78
CA GLY A 35 -26.78 20.67 -14.74
C GLY A 35 -27.42 21.33 -13.53
N GLU A 36 -28.01 20.53 -12.65
CA GLU A 36 -28.56 20.97 -11.38
C GLU A 36 -27.59 20.71 -10.23
N VAL A 37 -27.71 21.51 -9.16
CA VAL A 37 -26.96 21.33 -7.91
C VAL A 37 -27.95 21.16 -6.77
N LEU A 38 -27.91 20.01 -6.12
CA LEU A 38 -28.77 19.65 -5.02
C LEU A 38 -27.98 19.67 -3.70
N LYS A 39 -28.55 20.24 -2.64
CA LYS A 39 -27.93 20.31 -1.33
C LYS A 39 -28.57 19.34 -0.36
N PHE A 40 -27.74 18.58 0.37
CA PHE A 40 -28.12 17.64 1.40
C PHE A 40 -27.24 17.77 2.64
N SER A 41 -27.64 17.11 3.72
CA SER A 41 -26.85 16.98 4.95
C SER A 41 -26.77 15.51 5.33
N PHE A 42 -25.63 15.13 5.93
CA PHE A 42 -25.37 13.76 6.43
C PHE A 42 -24.91 13.83 7.89
N ALA A 43 -25.55 13.06 8.78
CA ALA A 43 -25.32 13.09 10.23
C ALA A 43 -25.14 11.71 10.88
N ASP A 44 -25.29 10.62 10.12
CA ASP A 44 -25.36 9.25 10.64
C ASP A 44 -24.07 8.45 10.43
N SER A 45 -22.92 9.15 10.40
CA SER A 45 -21.63 8.47 10.17
C SER A 45 -21.27 7.55 11.34
N LYS A 46 -20.96 6.29 11.03
CA LYS A 46 -20.40 5.30 11.95
C LYS A 46 -18.87 5.38 11.99
N ILE A 47 -18.25 5.79 10.87
CA ILE A 47 -16.80 5.94 10.74
C ILE A 47 -16.33 7.19 11.47
N PHE A 48 -17.13 8.28 11.38
CA PHE A 48 -16.88 9.53 12.11
C PHE A 48 -18.08 9.86 13.02
N PRO A 49 -18.29 9.12 14.10
CA PRO A 49 -19.49 9.19 14.91
C PRO A 49 -19.72 10.58 15.53
N GLY A 50 -20.98 11.01 15.58
CA GLY A 50 -21.42 12.28 16.13
C GLY A 50 -21.16 13.48 15.21
N THR A 51 -20.62 13.28 14.02
CA THR A 51 -20.41 14.38 13.06
C THR A 51 -21.64 14.62 12.20
N TYR A 52 -21.86 15.88 11.87
CA TYR A 52 -22.76 16.30 10.79
C TYR A 52 -21.95 17.08 9.74
N ARG A 53 -22.42 17.05 8.48
CA ARG A 53 -21.84 17.78 7.37
C ARG A 53 -22.84 18.05 6.27
N ASP A 54 -22.67 19.14 5.54
CA ASP A 54 -23.38 19.39 4.29
C ASP A 54 -22.62 18.82 3.12
N TYR A 55 -23.34 18.41 2.07
CA TYR A 55 -22.79 18.05 0.80
C TYR A 55 -23.70 18.48 -0.34
N TRP A 56 -23.13 18.65 -1.53
CA TRP A 56 -23.84 19.00 -2.74
C TRP A 56 -23.63 17.95 -3.81
N VAL A 57 -24.66 17.67 -4.56
CA VAL A 57 -24.63 16.77 -5.71
C VAL A 57 -24.93 17.58 -6.95
N TYR A 58 -23.94 17.69 -7.84
CA TYR A 58 -24.13 18.21 -9.17
C TYR A 58 -24.50 17.07 -10.12
N VAL A 59 -25.61 17.21 -10.84
CA VAL A 59 -26.05 16.25 -11.84
C VAL A 59 -26.10 16.96 -13.20
N PRO A 60 -25.28 16.53 -14.19
CA PRO A 60 -25.26 17.19 -15.49
C PRO A 60 -26.56 16.96 -16.26
N ALA A 61 -26.93 17.90 -17.12
CA ALA A 61 -28.16 17.82 -17.93
C ALA A 61 -28.20 16.56 -18.82
N GLN A 62 -27.01 16.06 -19.24
CA GLN A 62 -26.87 14.87 -20.08
C GLN A 62 -26.98 13.54 -19.30
N TYR A 63 -27.16 13.59 -17.98
CA TYR A 63 -27.27 12.37 -17.18
C TYR A 63 -28.58 11.62 -17.47
N ALA A 64 -28.48 10.31 -17.67
CA ALA A 64 -29.61 9.40 -17.80
C ALA A 64 -29.46 8.25 -16.80
N PRO A 65 -30.54 7.87 -16.05
CA PRO A 65 -30.45 6.93 -14.94
C PRO A 65 -30.36 5.45 -15.37
N ASP A 66 -30.44 5.14 -16.64
CA ASP A 66 -30.28 3.80 -17.22
C ASP A 66 -28.81 3.32 -17.17
N HIS A 67 -27.86 4.24 -17.09
CA HIS A 67 -26.44 3.96 -16.94
C HIS A 67 -25.83 4.67 -15.72
N PRO A 68 -24.99 3.99 -14.90
CA PRO A 68 -24.25 4.65 -13.83
C PRO A 68 -23.30 5.72 -14.41
N ALA A 69 -23.33 6.93 -13.82
CA ALA A 69 -22.46 8.02 -14.21
C ALA A 69 -21.04 7.87 -13.65
N CYS A 70 -20.04 8.46 -14.33
CA CYS A 70 -18.76 8.73 -13.70
C CYS A 70 -18.94 9.64 -12.48
N VAL A 71 -17.95 9.63 -11.57
CA VAL A 71 -18.02 10.38 -10.31
C VAL A 71 -16.79 11.24 -10.10
N TYR A 72 -17.00 12.47 -9.67
CA TYR A 72 -15.96 13.33 -9.12
C TYR A 72 -16.32 13.72 -7.68
N VAL A 73 -15.49 13.34 -6.73
CA VAL A 73 -15.66 13.72 -5.31
C VAL A 73 -14.71 14.87 -4.98
N ASN A 74 -15.21 15.93 -4.32
CA ASN A 74 -14.38 17.04 -3.88
C ASN A 74 -14.60 17.34 -2.40
N GLN A 75 -13.51 17.54 -1.66
CA GLN A 75 -13.50 17.95 -0.28
C GLN A 75 -13.69 19.47 -0.15
N ASP A 76 -14.23 19.92 1.01
CA ASP A 76 -14.54 21.32 1.33
C ASP A 76 -15.58 21.97 0.41
N GLY A 77 -16.54 21.17 -0.09
CA GLY A 77 -17.66 21.65 -0.88
C GLY A 77 -17.31 21.99 -2.33
N ILE A 78 -18.12 22.85 -2.95
CA ILE A 78 -17.94 23.26 -4.34
C ILE A 78 -16.79 24.26 -4.44
N GLN A 79 -15.75 23.89 -5.19
CA GLN A 79 -14.59 24.73 -5.50
C GLN A 79 -14.42 24.89 -7.02
N TRP A 80 -13.57 25.82 -7.46
CA TRP A 80 -13.11 26.01 -8.85
C TRP A 80 -14.23 26.15 -9.88
N GLN A 81 -15.41 26.59 -9.46
CA GLN A 81 -16.60 26.66 -10.33
C GLN A 81 -16.92 25.29 -10.99
N ALA A 82 -16.65 24.19 -10.28
CA ALA A 82 -16.70 22.85 -10.85
C ALA A 82 -17.98 22.52 -11.62
N PRO A 83 -19.22 22.86 -11.15
CA PRO A 83 -20.44 22.62 -11.93
C PRO A 83 -20.40 23.28 -13.32
N LYS A 84 -19.98 24.55 -13.41
CA LYS A 84 -19.87 25.28 -14.68
C LYS A 84 -18.83 24.64 -15.61
N VAL A 85 -17.68 24.25 -15.05
CA VAL A 85 -16.61 23.58 -15.81
C VAL A 85 -17.09 22.23 -16.32
N PHE A 86 -17.83 21.47 -15.54
CA PHE A 86 -18.38 20.18 -15.96
C PHE A 86 -19.42 20.34 -17.06
N ASP A 87 -20.34 21.31 -16.96
CA ASP A 87 -21.28 21.63 -18.06
C ASP A 87 -20.53 21.84 -19.37
N GLN A 88 -19.47 22.64 -19.35
CA GLN A 88 -18.67 22.98 -20.55
C GLN A 88 -17.94 21.74 -21.10
N LEU A 89 -17.23 20.99 -20.26
CA LEU A 89 -16.40 19.86 -20.69
C LEU A 89 -17.24 18.67 -21.16
N ILE A 90 -18.36 18.38 -20.48
CA ILE A 90 -19.29 17.31 -20.86
C ILE A 90 -19.97 17.65 -22.19
N HIS A 91 -20.41 18.90 -22.36
CA HIS A 91 -21.00 19.38 -23.64
C HIS A 91 -19.99 19.27 -24.80
N ALA A 92 -18.74 19.66 -24.57
CA ALA A 92 -17.65 19.54 -25.54
C ALA A 92 -17.15 18.11 -25.78
N LYS A 93 -17.64 17.12 -25.03
CA LYS A 93 -17.17 15.71 -25.01
C LYS A 93 -15.68 15.57 -24.64
N GLU A 94 -15.17 16.47 -23.84
CA GLU A 94 -13.80 16.48 -23.31
C GLU A 94 -13.73 15.80 -21.93
N MET A 95 -14.89 15.48 -21.36
CA MET A 95 -15.07 14.77 -20.10
C MET A 95 -16.31 13.87 -20.21
N PRO A 96 -16.33 12.66 -19.62
CA PRO A 96 -17.53 11.83 -19.59
C PRO A 96 -18.65 12.49 -18.79
N VAL A 97 -19.89 11.99 -18.94
CA VAL A 97 -21.01 12.36 -18.08
C VAL A 97 -20.67 12.02 -16.64
N THR A 98 -20.42 13.04 -15.82
CA THR A 98 -19.86 12.91 -14.48
C THR A 98 -20.76 13.61 -13.45
N ILE A 99 -21.19 12.90 -12.44
CA ILE A 99 -21.86 13.47 -11.26
C ILE A 99 -20.77 13.96 -10.29
N GLY A 100 -20.91 15.22 -9.84
CA GLY A 100 -20.04 15.83 -8.83
C GLY A 100 -20.61 15.67 -7.43
N VAL A 101 -19.83 15.16 -6.48
CA VAL A 101 -20.17 15.06 -5.05
C VAL A 101 -19.20 15.96 -4.28
N PHE A 102 -19.72 17.05 -3.73
CA PHE A 102 -18.94 18.10 -3.07
C PHE A 102 -19.23 18.08 -1.58
N VAL A 103 -18.32 17.58 -0.76
CA VAL A 103 -18.59 17.28 0.66
C VAL A 103 -17.76 18.14 1.60
N MET A 104 -18.41 18.68 2.64
CA MET A 104 -17.73 19.36 3.75
C MET A 104 -17.15 18.34 4.74
N HIS A 105 -16.12 18.75 5.46
CA HIS A 105 -15.63 18.00 6.61
C HIS A 105 -16.69 17.93 7.70
N GLY A 106 -16.61 16.91 8.56
CA GLY A 106 -17.50 16.74 9.70
C GLY A 106 -17.30 17.81 10.77
N ARG A 107 -18.40 18.11 11.47
CA ARG A 107 -18.43 18.93 12.68
C ARG A 107 -19.19 18.19 13.77
N VAL A 108 -18.72 18.27 14.99
CA VAL A 108 -19.49 17.84 16.17
C VAL A 108 -20.06 19.08 16.83
N ARG A 109 -21.39 19.16 16.94
CA ARG A 109 -22.05 20.33 17.54
C ARG A 109 -21.65 20.51 18.97
N ALA A 110 -21.41 21.75 19.37
CA ALA A 110 -21.28 22.13 20.77
C ALA A 110 -22.60 21.84 21.51
N ALA A 111 -22.50 21.40 22.75
CA ALA A 111 -23.68 21.20 23.60
C ALA A 111 -24.47 22.50 23.81
N ASP A 112 -23.75 23.63 23.91
CA ASP A 112 -24.29 24.98 23.93
C ASP A 112 -23.46 25.86 23.02
N THR A 113 -24.03 26.31 21.92
CA THR A 113 -23.38 27.16 20.92
C THR A 113 -23.16 28.62 21.40
N ASN A 114 -23.78 29.04 22.50
CA ASN A 114 -23.52 30.36 23.09
C ASN A 114 -22.23 30.37 23.91
N SER A 115 -21.83 29.22 24.45
CA SER A 115 -20.66 29.09 25.34
C SER A 115 -19.49 28.33 24.72
N ALA A 116 -19.69 27.62 23.60
CA ALA A 116 -18.68 26.80 22.95
C ALA A 116 -18.81 26.79 21.43
N LEU A 117 -17.70 26.56 20.74
CA LEU A 117 -17.69 26.34 19.29
C LEU A 117 -17.90 24.85 18.96
N ASP A 118 -18.46 24.58 17.78
CA ASP A 118 -18.44 23.25 17.20
C ASP A 118 -16.99 22.74 17.10
N ARG A 119 -16.79 21.43 17.31
CA ARG A 119 -15.50 20.80 17.02
C ARG A 119 -15.39 20.52 15.52
N PHE A 120 -14.42 21.11 14.88
CA PHE A 120 -14.14 20.90 13.45
C PHE A 120 -13.26 19.67 13.28
N ASN A 121 -13.73 18.71 12.50
CA ASN A 121 -13.01 17.48 12.26
C ASN A 121 -12.08 17.54 11.03
N ARG A 122 -11.94 18.68 10.35
CA ARG A 122 -11.27 18.78 9.05
C ARG A 122 -9.88 18.13 9.04
N SER A 123 -8.99 18.54 9.93
CA SER A 123 -7.64 17.96 9.99
C SER A 123 -7.66 16.50 10.43
N PHE A 124 -8.55 16.13 11.36
CA PHE A 124 -8.68 14.75 11.80
C PHE A 124 -9.12 13.81 10.66
N GLU A 125 -10.07 14.25 9.82
CA GLU A 125 -10.60 13.45 8.72
C GLU A 125 -9.69 13.47 7.49
N TYR A 126 -9.05 14.61 7.19
CA TYR A 126 -8.38 14.84 5.92
C TYR A 126 -6.88 14.58 5.95
N ASP A 127 -6.20 14.92 7.06
CA ASP A 127 -4.73 14.83 7.10
C ASP A 127 -4.21 13.46 7.58
N GLY A 128 -5.10 12.53 7.97
CA GLY A 128 -4.74 11.16 8.31
C GLY A 128 -4.33 10.35 7.07
N LEU A 129 -3.39 9.43 7.23
CA LEU A 129 -2.85 8.61 6.12
C LEU A 129 -3.53 7.23 5.98
N GLY A 130 -4.55 6.94 6.78
CA GLY A 130 -5.31 5.69 6.73
C GLY A 130 -6.52 5.73 5.79
N ASP A 131 -7.24 4.62 5.69
CA ASP A 131 -8.37 4.46 4.76
C ASP A 131 -9.73 4.96 5.29
N ASN A 132 -9.80 5.49 6.51
CA ASN A 132 -11.06 5.89 7.15
C ASN A 132 -11.90 6.84 6.29
N TYR A 133 -11.26 7.85 5.68
CA TYR A 133 -11.99 8.79 4.86
C TYR A 133 -12.50 8.15 3.55
N ALA A 134 -11.69 7.30 2.93
CA ALA A 134 -12.12 6.54 1.76
C ALA A 134 -13.29 5.62 2.09
N ARG A 135 -13.24 4.94 3.24
CA ARG A 135 -14.36 4.11 3.74
C ARG A 135 -15.61 4.94 4.00
N PHE A 136 -15.49 6.10 4.64
CA PHE A 136 -16.60 7.02 4.83
C PHE A 136 -17.27 7.37 3.48
N LEU A 137 -16.48 7.71 2.46
CA LEU A 137 -17.04 7.97 1.14
C LEU A 137 -17.75 6.74 0.56
N LEU A 138 -17.11 5.57 0.59
CA LEU A 138 -17.58 4.38 -0.11
C LEU A 138 -18.68 3.63 0.61
N GLU A 139 -18.66 3.59 1.94
CA GLU A 139 -19.56 2.80 2.76
C GLU A 139 -20.77 3.62 3.27
N GLU A 140 -20.65 4.96 3.32
CA GLU A 140 -21.67 5.82 3.92
C GLU A 140 -22.16 6.92 2.98
N LEU A 141 -21.29 7.81 2.49
CA LEU A 141 -21.72 9.00 1.76
C LEU A 141 -22.21 8.70 0.35
N LEU A 142 -21.47 7.94 -0.47
CA LEU A 142 -21.90 7.62 -1.84
C LEU A 142 -23.17 6.77 -1.88
N PRO A 143 -23.40 5.79 -0.99
CA PRO A 143 -24.70 5.13 -0.84
C PRO A 143 -25.82 6.10 -0.46
N ASP A 144 -25.59 7.08 0.42
CA ASP A 144 -26.57 8.12 0.74
C ASP A 144 -26.90 8.98 -0.50
N VAL A 145 -25.90 9.36 -1.31
CA VAL A 145 -26.12 10.06 -2.60
C VAL A 145 -27.00 9.24 -3.54
N GLU A 146 -26.80 7.94 -3.68
CA GLU A 146 -27.61 7.06 -4.52
C GLU A 146 -29.04 6.87 -4.01
N SER A 147 -29.28 7.11 -2.71
CA SER A 147 -30.64 7.12 -2.13
C SER A 147 -31.45 8.37 -2.52
N ARG A 148 -30.78 9.41 -3.02
CA ARG A 148 -31.40 10.70 -3.42
C ARG A 148 -31.91 10.63 -4.85
N LYS A 149 -32.70 11.66 -5.21
CA LYS A 149 -33.21 11.86 -6.56
C LYS A 149 -32.93 13.27 -7.03
N THR A 150 -32.88 13.43 -8.32
CA THR A 150 -32.86 14.73 -9.01
C THR A 150 -34.17 15.48 -8.76
N SER A 151 -34.22 16.78 -9.05
CA SER A 151 -35.40 17.60 -8.91
C SER A 151 -36.58 17.14 -9.79
N ASP A 152 -36.28 16.50 -10.93
CA ASP A 152 -37.27 15.90 -11.84
C ASP A 152 -37.57 14.41 -11.53
N GLY A 153 -37.03 13.87 -10.40
CA GLY A 153 -37.35 12.55 -9.88
C GLY A 153 -36.49 11.40 -10.41
N ARG A 154 -35.48 11.66 -11.24
CA ARG A 154 -34.54 10.61 -11.72
C ARG A 154 -33.73 10.04 -10.55
N ALA A 155 -33.54 8.72 -10.54
CA ALA A 155 -32.64 8.05 -9.60
C ALA A 155 -31.18 8.41 -9.89
N ILE A 156 -30.37 8.60 -8.87
CA ILE A 156 -28.91 8.83 -9.00
C ILE A 156 -28.22 7.48 -8.94
N ARG A 157 -27.43 7.16 -9.95
CA ARG A 157 -26.60 5.93 -10.04
C ARG A 157 -25.17 6.29 -10.33
N LEU A 158 -24.25 5.80 -9.49
CA LEU A 158 -22.83 6.09 -9.52
C LEU A 158 -22.05 4.84 -9.95
N SER A 159 -21.13 4.97 -10.90
CA SER A 159 -20.23 3.89 -11.24
C SER A 159 -19.36 3.50 -10.03
N THR A 160 -19.16 2.20 -9.83
CA THR A 160 -18.26 1.66 -8.80
C THR A 160 -16.86 1.37 -9.32
N ASN A 161 -16.64 1.51 -10.64
CA ASN A 161 -15.35 1.24 -11.26
C ASN A 161 -14.38 2.40 -10.99
N ALA A 162 -13.16 2.10 -10.54
CA ALA A 162 -12.11 3.10 -10.33
C ALA A 162 -11.81 3.93 -11.58
N THR A 163 -11.93 3.34 -12.78
CA THR A 163 -11.74 4.04 -14.06
C THR A 163 -12.71 5.21 -14.26
N ASP A 164 -13.88 5.14 -13.64
CA ASP A 164 -14.96 6.10 -13.74
C ASP A 164 -15.00 7.08 -12.56
N ARG A 165 -14.01 7.01 -11.65
CA ARG A 165 -14.00 7.81 -10.43
C ARG A 165 -12.75 8.68 -10.31
N ALA A 166 -13.00 9.97 -10.10
CA ALA A 166 -11.99 10.96 -9.76
C ALA A 166 -12.27 11.56 -8.39
N ILE A 167 -11.23 12.04 -7.74
CA ILE A 167 -11.30 12.70 -6.45
C ILE A 167 -10.34 13.90 -6.42
N GLY A 168 -10.72 15.01 -5.79
CA GLY A 168 -9.87 16.19 -5.74
C GLY A 168 -10.12 17.04 -4.51
N GLY A 169 -9.22 17.94 -4.24
CA GLY A 169 -9.32 18.86 -3.12
C GLY A 169 -8.20 19.88 -3.06
N SER A 170 -8.30 20.79 -2.09
CA SER A 170 -7.36 21.85 -1.85
C SER A 170 -6.75 21.73 -0.46
N SER A 171 -5.42 21.92 -0.33
CA SER A 171 -4.74 21.90 0.97
C SER A 171 -4.89 20.55 1.70
N SER A 172 -5.45 20.51 2.91
CA SER A 172 -5.81 19.24 3.57
C SER A 172 -6.79 18.40 2.73
N GLY A 173 -7.69 19.03 1.95
CA GLY A 173 -8.56 18.33 1.03
C GLY A 173 -7.80 17.63 -0.10
N ALA A 174 -6.65 18.16 -0.52
CA ALA A 174 -5.81 17.58 -1.55
C ALA A 174 -5.08 16.32 -1.08
N ILE A 175 -4.47 16.36 0.11
CA ILE A 175 -3.87 15.15 0.69
C ILE A 175 -4.94 14.11 1.01
N CYS A 176 -6.12 14.52 1.47
CA CYS A 176 -7.27 13.63 1.68
C CYS A 176 -7.66 12.89 0.40
N ALA A 177 -7.75 13.62 -0.73
CA ALA A 177 -8.05 13.04 -2.04
C ALA A 177 -6.97 12.04 -2.48
N PHE A 178 -5.69 12.39 -2.31
CA PHE A 178 -4.58 11.51 -2.62
C PHE A 178 -4.59 10.27 -1.72
N THR A 179 -4.80 10.44 -0.40
CA THR A 179 -4.88 9.33 0.56
C THR A 179 -6.02 8.37 0.22
N ALA A 180 -7.21 8.89 -0.13
CA ALA A 180 -8.33 8.05 -0.53
C ALA A 180 -8.01 7.19 -1.76
N ALA A 181 -7.38 7.75 -2.78
CA ALA A 181 -6.95 7.00 -3.96
C ALA A 181 -5.76 6.06 -3.65
N TRP A 182 -4.85 6.48 -2.79
CA TRP A 182 -3.71 5.68 -2.35
C TRP A 182 -4.16 4.43 -1.59
N GLU A 183 -5.10 4.57 -0.66
CA GLU A 183 -5.60 3.47 0.15
C GLU A 183 -6.62 2.58 -0.58
N ARG A 184 -7.39 3.16 -1.51
CA ARG A 184 -8.45 2.46 -2.24
C ARG A 184 -8.33 2.70 -3.77
N PRO A 185 -7.20 2.24 -4.39
CA PRO A 185 -6.96 2.45 -5.82
C PRO A 185 -7.96 1.69 -6.71
N GLU A 186 -8.64 0.69 -6.16
CA GLU A 186 -9.75 -0.01 -6.80
C GLU A 186 -11.05 0.83 -6.84
N ALA A 187 -11.11 1.93 -6.09
CA ALA A 187 -12.26 2.82 -6.03
C ALA A 187 -12.01 4.18 -6.69
N PHE A 188 -10.78 4.71 -6.65
CA PHE A 188 -10.42 6.00 -7.23
C PHE A 188 -9.09 5.90 -7.96
N SER A 189 -9.07 6.26 -9.25
CA SER A 189 -7.85 6.19 -10.06
C SER A 189 -7.35 7.54 -10.57
N ARG A 190 -8.09 8.65 -10.36
CA ARG A 190 -7.77 9.99 -10.84
C ARG A 190 -7.80 11.00 -9.71
N VAL A 191 -6.71 11.73 -9.50
CA VAL A 191 -6.55 12.67 -8.37
C VAL A 191 -6.21 14.06 -8.88
N PHE A 192 -7.00 15.06 -8.47
CA PHE A 192 -6.65 16.47 -8.55
C PHE A 192 -6.23 17.00 -7.18
N SER A 193 -4.98 17.42 -7.06
CA SER A 193 -4.36 17.89 -5.81
C SER A 193 -3.91 19.34 -5.98
N ALA A 194 -4.64 20.29 -5.40
CA ALA A 194 -4.28 21.70 -5.42
C ALA A 194 -3.68 22.12 -4.07
N ILE A 195 -2.51 22.80 -4.09
CA ILE A 195 -1.81 23.31 -2.89
C ILE A 195 -1.75 22.26 -1.77
N GLY A 196 -1.35 21.02 -2.11
CA GLY A 196 -1.50 19.86 -1.24
C GLY A 196 -0.68 19.90 0.04
N THR A 197 -1.28 19.49 1.15
CA THR A 197 -0.67 19.47 2.50
C THR A 197 0.24 18.25 2.69
N TYR A 198 1.25 18.08 1.83
CA TYR A 198 2.23 16.99 1.95
C TYR A 198 3.38 17.34 2.91
N VAL A 199 3.06 17.95 4.02
CA VAL A 199 3.97 18.46 5.05
C VAL A 199 3.71 17.77 6.39
N GLY A 200 4.57 18.04 7.39
CA GLY A 200 4.57 17.38 8.70
C GLY A 200 3.45 17.80 9.65
N LEU A 201 2.23 18.06 9.18
CA LEU A 201 1.09 18.30 10.08
C LEU A 201 0.62 17.00 10.75
N ARG A 202 0.44 15.93 9.97
CA ARG A 202 0.04 14.60 10.43
C ARG A 202 0.70 13.47 9.62
N GLY A 203 1.99 13.64 9.27
CA GLY A 203 2.75 12.62 8.56
C GLY A 203 2.60 12.66 7.04
N GLY A 204 2.00 13.70 6.45
CA GLY A 204 1.88 13.84 5.00
C GLY A 204 3.22 13.88 4.26
N ASP A 205 4.28 14.29 4.93
CA ASP A 205 5.67 14.29 4.48
C ASP A 205 6.28 12.88 4.29
N LEU A 206 5.59 11.84 4.76
CA LEU A 206 5.97 10.43 4.51
C LEU A 206 5.64 9.97 3.07
N TYR A 207 4.66 10.56 2.40
CA TYR A 207 4.22 10.11 1.07
C TYR A 207 5.33 10.02 0.03
N PRO A 208 6.23 11.01 -0.13
CA PRO A 208 7.30 10.89 -1.10
C PRO A 208 8.19 9.64 -0.89
N THR A 209 8.40 9.25 0.36
CA THR A 209 9.16 8.04 0.72
C THR A 209 8.35 6.77 0.43
N LEU A 210 7.09 6.72 0.84
CA LEU A 210 6.21 5.58 0.62
C LEU A 210 5.99 5.32 -0.88
N ILE A 211 5.74 6.37 -1.68
CA ILE A 211 5.57 6.28 -3.13
C ILE A 211 6.79 5.64 -3.80
N ARG A 212 8.01 6.03 -3.39
CA ARG A 212 9.26 5.50 -3.95
C ARG A 212 9.49 4.03 -3.63
N LYS A 213 9.01 3.56 -2.48
CA LYS A 213 9.23 2.20 -1.97
C LYS A 213 8.11 1.24 -2.30
N THR A 214 6.87 1.73 -2.36
CA THR A 214 5.69 0.87 -2.55
C THR A 214 5.51 0.49 -4.01
N GLU A 215 5.10 -0.74 -4.25
CA GLU A 215 4.66 -1.18 -5.57
C GLU A 215 3.57 -0.24 -6.11
N PRO A 216 3.74 0.33 -7.32
CA PRO A 216 2.83 1.35 -7.83
C PRO A 216 1.39 0.87 -7.98
N ARG A 217 0.48 1.78 -7.70
CA ARG A 217 -0.97 1.63 -7.84
C ARG A 217 -1.45 2.27 -9.15
N ALA A 218 -2.61 1.90 -9.62
CA ALA A 218 -3.22 2.46 -10.85
C ALA A 218 -3.85 3.83 -10.57
N ILE A 219 -3.02 4.85 -10.37
CA ILE A 219 -3.43 6.22 -10.02
C ILE A 219 -2.77 7.21 -10.97
N ARG A 220 -3.56 8.17 -11.48
CA ARG A 220 -3.13 9.33 -12.25
C ARG A 220 -3.30 10.58 -11.40
N VAL A 221 -2.28 11.46 -11.32
CA VAL A 221 -2.26 12.60 -10.41
C VAL A 221 -1.96 13.90 -11.15
N PHE A 222 -2.84 14.88 -11.00
CA PHE A 222 -2.59 16.27 -11.40
C PHE A 222 -2.27 17.10 -10.16
N LEU A 223 -1.08 17.71 -10.10
CA LEU A 223 -0.63 18.56 -8.99
C LEU A 223 -0.72 20.02 -9.39
N GLN A 224 -1.17 20.87 -8.48
CA GLN A 224 -1.10 22.32 -8.64
C GLN A 224 -0.55 22.95 -7.37
N ASP A 225 0.37 23.90 -7.52
CA ASP A 225 0.84 24.73 -6.40
C ASP A 225 1.43 26.05 -6.89
N GLY A 226 1.69 27.00 -5.98
CA GLY A 226 2.31 28.28 -6.26
C GLY A 226 3.61 28.50 -5.44
N SER A 227 4.60 29.16 -6.06
CA SER A 227 5.92 29.35 -5.44
C SER A 227 5.90 30.24 -4.19
N ASN A 228 4.83 30.98 -3.94
CA ASN A 228 4.62 31.81 -2.74
C ASN A 228 3.67 31.13 -1.74
N ASP A 229 3.52 29.80 -1.80
CA ASP A 229 2.71 29.06 -0.84
C ASP A 229 3.35 29.04 0.55
N LEU A 230 2.60 28.53 1.54
CA LEU A 230 2.97 28.55 2.96
C LEU A 230 4.35 27.94 3.22
N ASN A 231 5.12 28.64 4.06
CA ASN A 231 6.34 28.14 4.68
C ASN A 231 6.24 28.42 6.18
N ILE A 232 5.72 27.46 6.93
CA ILE A 232 5.37 27.60 8.36
C ILE A 232 5.84 26.38 9.15
N TYR A 233 5.46 26.29 10.43
CA TYR A 233 5.89 25.22 11.35
C TYR A 233 5.64 23.79 10.84
N GLY A 234 4.63 23.57 9.98
CA GLY A 234 4.35 22.27 9.38
C GLY A 234 5.26 21.91 8.21
N GLY A 235 5.91 22.89 7.61
CA GLY A 235 6.80 22.73 6.47
C GLY A 235 6.61 23.79 5.39
N ALA A 236 7.24 23.57 4.23
CA ALA A 236 7.16 24.41 3.03
C ALA A 236 6.32 23.70 1.97
N TRP A 237 5.08 24.15 1.73
CA TRP A 237 4.13 23.50 0.80
C TRP A 237 4.67 23.41 -0.61
N TRP A 238 5.23 24.50 -1.14
CA TRP A 238 5.85 24.51 -2.46
C TRP A 238 6.90 23.41 -2.64
N MET A 239 7.82 23.27 -1.70
CA MET A 239 8.84 22.23 -1.75
C MET A 239 8.24 20.83 -1.59
N ALA A 240 7.23 20.68 -0.74
CA ALA A 240 6.56 19.41 -0.50
C ALA A 240 5.82 18.90 -1.76
N ASN A 241 5.09 19.78 -2.47
CA ASN A 241 4.39 19.43 -3.72
C ASN A 241 5.38 19.09 -4.84
N GLN A 242 6.50 19.80 -4.96
CA GLN A 242 7.57 19.41 -5.89
C GLN A 242 8.20 18.06 -5.53
N THR A 243 8.35 17.77 -4.24
CA THR A 243 8.88 16.48 -3.77
C THR A 243 7.90 15.33 -4.07
N MET A 244 6.59 15.58 -3.96
CA MET A 244 5.55 14.64 -4.38
C MET A 244 5.63 14.36 -5.89
N GLU A 245 5.71 15.39 -6.73
CA GLU A 245 5.86 15.22 -8.18
C GLU A 245 7.07 14.36 -8.53
N ARG A 246 8.23 14.66 -7.93
CA ARG A 246 9.46 13.89 -8.14
C ARG A 246 9.34 12.43 -7.66
N ALA A 247 8.61 12.17 -6.58
CA ALA A 247 8.39 10.81 -6.08
C ALA A 247 7.48 10.00 -7.02
N LEU A 248 6.38 10.61 -7.48
CA LEU A 248 5.46 10.00 -8.44
C LEU A 248 6.15 9.71 -9.77
N THR A 249 6.91 10.66 -10.31
CA THR A 249 7.71 10.49 -11.53
C THR A 249 8.75 9.38 -11.37
N PHE A 250 9.48 9.33 -10.24
CA PHE A 250 10.46 8.28 -9.95
C PHE A 250 9.84 6.89 -9.94
N ALA A 251 8.65 6.74 -9.38
CA ALA A 251 7.91 5.49 -9.33
C ALA A 251 7.15 5.18 -10.65
N GLY A 252 7.21 6.09 -11.64
CA GLY A 252 6.65 5.92 -12.97
C GLY A 252 5.12 6.05 -13.02
N TYR A 253 4.51 6.80 -12.10
CA TYR A 253 3.09 7.15 -12.17
C TYR A 253 2.80 8.10 -13.32
N GLU A 254 1.58 8.08 -13.84
CA GLU A 254 1.09 9.15 -14.68
C GLU A 254 0.85 10.41 -13.81
N VAL A 255 1.77 11.35 -13.88
CA VAL A 255 1.72 12.62 -13.14
C VAL A 255 1.98 13.79 -14.07
N THR A 256 1.27 14.90 -13.83
CA THR A 256 1.58 16.21 -14.40
C THR A 256 1.33 17.28 -13.34
N HIS A 257 1.77 18.50 -13.64
CA HIS A 257 1.62 19.62 -12.71
C HIS A 257 1.36 20.94 -13.44
N ALA A 258 0.78 21.88 -12.70
CA ALA A 258 0.69 23.30 -13.08
C ALA A 258 1.27 24.14 -11.94
N TRP A 259 2.48 24.63 -12.12
CA TRP A 259 3.17 25.48 -11.15
C TRP A 259 2.87 26.94 -11.40
N GLY A 260 2.34 27.64 -10.39
CA GLY A 260 2.03 29.06 -10.39
C GLY A 260 2.95 29.87 -9.48
N THR A 261 2.55 31.12 -9.23
CA THR A 261 3.28 32.04 -8.37
C THR A 261 2.44 32.56 -7.21
N ASN A 262 1.17 32.19 -7.09
CA ASN A 262 0.32 32.62 -5.99
C ASN A 262 0.67 31.90 -4.67
N GLY A 263 0.12 32.40 -3.58
CA GLY A 263 0.21 31.77 -2.25
C GLY A 263 -0.90 30.73 -2.03
N HIS A 264 -1.15 30.39 -0.76
CA HIS A 264 -2.10 29.36 -0.32
C HIS A 264 -3.56 29.76 -0.54
N ASN A 265 -4.00 29.80 -1.78
CA ASN A 265 -5.37 30.17 -2.16
C ASN A 265 -5.84 29.44 -3.42
N GLY A 266 -7.15 29.53 -3.70
CA GLY A 266 -7.78 28.81 -4.83
C GLY A 266 -7.63 29.46 -6.20
N GLN A 267 -6.88 30.55 -6.37
CA GLN A 267 -6.86 31.32 -7.64
C GLN A 267 -6.23 30.54 -8.79
N ASP A 268 -5.04 29.97 -8.57
CA ASP A 268 -4.36 29.17 -9.59
C ASP A 268 -5.10 27.85 -9.84
N GLY A 269 -5.62 27.23 -8.77
CA GLY A 269 -6.47 26.05 -8.89
C GLY A 269 -7.68 26.30 -9.79
N THR A 270 -8.36 27.43 -9.65
CA THR A 270 -9.51 27.80 -10.49
C THR A 270 -9.13 27.97 -11.96
N LYS A 271 -7.98 28.57 -12.24
CA LYS A 271 -7.51 28.77 -13.62
C LYS A 271 -7.20 27.44 -14.33
N VAL A 272 -6.58 26.49 -13.62
CA VAL A 272 -6.09 25.25 -14.20
C VAL A 272 -7.11 24.10 -14.14
N PHE A 273 -8.18 24.23 -13.36
CA PHE A 273 -9.14 23.15 -13.16
C PHE A 273 -9.74 22.58 -14.45
N PRO A 274 -10.13 23.38 -15.48
CA PRO A 274 -10.59 22.84 -16.74
C PRO A 274 -9.55 21.96 -17.45
N GLU A 275 -8.29 22.38 -17.46
CA GLU A 275 -7.20 21.61 -18.05
C GLU A 275 -6.90 20.35 -17.24
N ALA A 276 -6.91 20.45 -15.90
CA ALA A 276 -6.75 19.31 -15.02
C ALA A 276 -7.81 18.23 -15.27
N MET A 277 -9.08 18.64 -15.44
CA MET A 277 -10.16 17.70 -15.77
C MET A 277 -9.95 17.03 -17.13
N ARG A 278 -9.60 17.77 -18.18
CA ARG A 278 -9.26 17.20 -19.50
C ARG A 278 -8.14 16.17 -19.38
N TRP A 279 -7.09 16.51 -18.65
CA TRP A 279 -5.94 15.62 -18.48
C TRP A 279 -6.26 14.38 -17.63
N LEU A 280 -7.03 14.52 -16.57
CA LEU A 280 -7.44 13.40 -15.73
C LEU A 280 -8.34 12.43 -16.48
N TRP A 281 -9.25 12.92 -17.33
CA TRP A 281 -10.18 12.11 -18.11
C TRP A 281 -9.68 11.74 -19.51
N LYS A 282 -8.44 12.14 -19.87
CA LYS A 282 -7.86 11.72 -21.15
C LYS A 282 -7.89 10.19 -21.26
N ASP A 283 -8.12 9.71 -22.46
CA ASP A 283 -8.17 8.27 -22.80
C ASP A 283 -9.32 7.47 -22.14
N TRP A 284 -10.21 8.15 -21.38
CA TRP A 284 -11.40 7.44 -20.86
C TRP A 284 -12.21 6.86 -22.04
N PRO A 285 -12.71 5.61 -21.94
CA PRO A 285 -12.85 4.74 -20.75
C PRO A 285 -11.64 3.78 -20.49
N LYS A 286 -10.49 4.03 -21.08
CA LYS A 286 -9.31 3.21 -20.82
C LYS A 286 -8.88 3.32 -19.34
N PRO A 287 -8.62 2.18 -18.64
CA PRO A 287 -8.11 2.20 -17.27
C PRO A 287 -6.77 2.93 -17.14
N VAL A 288 -6.57 3.59 -16.01
CA VAL A 288 -5.27 4.15 -15.64
C VAL A 288 -4.29 3.00 -15.39
N GLY A 289 -3.10 3.09 -15.96
CA GLY A 289 -2.05 2.09 -15.80
C GLY A 289 -1.35 2.19 -14.43
N LYS A 290 -0.79 1.07 -13.96
CA LYS A 290 0.14 1.08 -12.82
C LYS A 290 1.46 1.71 -13.24
N GLY A 291 2.13 2.43 -12.35
CA GLY A 291 3.48 2.92 -12.54
C GLY A 291 4.51 1.79 -12.70
N ALA A 292 5.69 2.14 -13.19
CA ALA A 292 6.73 1.15 -13.47
C ALA A 292 7.50 0.65 -12.23
N GLY A 293 7.36 1.33 -11.08
CA GLY A 293 8.07 1.03 -9.84
C GLY A 293 9.52 1.49 -9.82
N SER A 294 10.12 1.48 -8.62
CA SER A 294 11.52 1.78 -8.40
C SER A 294 12.45 0.73 -9.03
N PRO A 295 13.73 1.04 -9.27
CA PRO A 295 14.72 0.03 -9.69
C PRO A 295 14.76 -1.17 -8.74
N GLN A 296 14.68 -0.95 -7.43
CA GLN A 296 14.72 -2.00 -6.41
C GLN A 296 13.50 -2.93 -6.52
N LEU A 297 12.30 -2.39 -6.77
CA LEU A 297 11.12 -3.22 -7.05
C LEU A 297 11.27 -4.01 -8.35
N LYS A 298 11.85 -3.42 -9.38
CA LYS A 298 12.12 -4.11 -10.67
C LYS A 298 13.14 -5.23 -10.56
N ASP A 299 14.03 -5.19 -9.57
CA ASP A 299 14.96 -6.28 -9.28
C ASP A 299 14.25 -7.50 -8.66
N ILE A 300 13.07 -7.30 -8.07
CA ILE A 300 12.30 -8.32 -7.37
C ILE A 300 11.10 -8.78 -8.19
N LEU A 301 10.29 -7.82 -8.67
CA LEU A 301 9.00 -8.11 -9.30
C LEU A 301 9.13 -8.32 -10.81
N ILE A 302 8.38 -9.28 -11.32
CA ILE A 302 8.22 -9.52 -12.77
C ILE A 302 7.13 -8.58 -13.27
N PRO A 303 7.40 -7.75 -14.31
CA PRO A 303 6.38 -6.89 -14.89
C PRO A 303 5.14 -7.67 -15.35
N GLY A 304 3.97 -7.22 -14.92
CA GLY A 304 2.69 -7.84 -15.26
C GLY A 304 2.33 -9.08 -14.43
N ALA A 305 3.24 -9.66 -13.64
CA ALA A 305 2.90 -10.68 -12.67
C ALA A 305 2.27 -10.02 -11.43
N ASP A 306 1.15 -10.55 -10.98
CA ASP A 306 0.43 -10.10 -9.78
C ASP A 306 0.17 -11.28 -8.84
N TRP A 307 -0.45 -11.02 -7.70
CA TRP A 307 -0.86 -12.05 -6.77
C TRP A 307 -1.97 -12.93 -7.34
N GLU A 308 -1.81 -14.23 -7.18
CA GLU A 308 -2.81 -15.25 -7.52
C GLU A 308 -3.35 -15.86 -6.22
N LEU A 309 -4.68 -15.98 -6.10
CA LEU A 309 -5.31 -16.71 -5.00
C LEU A 309 -5.03 -18.20 -5.17
N VAL A 310 -4.45 -18.83 -4.15
CA VAL A 310 -4.20 -20.30 -4.13
C VAL A 310 -5.35 -21.00 -3.44
N ALA A 311 -5.76 -20.48 -2.27
CA ALA A 311 -6.83 -21.06 -1.47
C ALA A 311 -7.41 -20.06 -0.49
N GLU A 312 -8.67 -20.29 -0.07
CA GLU A 312 -9.40 -19.47 0.88
C GLU A 312 -10.34 -20.30 1.75
N GLY A 313 -10.94 -19.67 2.76
CA GLY A 313 -11.88 -20.32 3.68
C GLY A 313 -11.24 -20.84 4.97
N TYR A 314 -10.00 -20.44 5.26
CA TYR A 314 -9.30 -20.74 6.50
C TYR A 314 -9.70 -19.76 7.62
N ARG A 315 -9.28 -20.06 8.85
CA ARG A 315 -9.51 -19.19 10.02
C ARG A 315 -8.32 -18.28 10.30
N LEU A 316 -7.11 -18.85 10.31
CA LEU A 316 -5.84 -18.13 10.50
C LEU A 316 -4.70 -18.97 9.95
N THR A 317 -4.30 -18.65 8.72
CA THR A 317 -3.19 -19.31 8.04
C THR A 317 -1.86 -18.77 8.53
N GLU A 318 -0.91 -19.68 8.80
CA GLU A 318 0.42 -19.38 9.33
C GLU A 318 1.49 -20.37 8.87
N GLY A 319 2.73 -20.14 9.32
CA GLY A 319 3.87 -21.03 9.20
C GLY A 319 4.16 -21.56 7.80
N PRO A 320 4.08 -20.74 6.71
CA PRO A 320 4.33 -21.25 5.38
C PRO A 320 5.81 -21.58 5.19
N VAL A 321 6.09 -22.78 4.67
CA VAL A 321 7.45 -23.25 4.41
C VAL A 321 7.47 -24.20 3.23
N ALA A 322 8.56 -24.23 2.45
CA ALA A 322 8.70 -25.15 1.35
C ALA A 322 9.69 -26.28 1.63
N ASN A 323 9.38 -27.47 1.11
CA ASN A 323 10.29 -28.61 1.10
C ASN A 323 11.36 -28.48 -0.01
N ALA A 324 12.26 -29.45 -0.11
CA ALA A 324 13.33 -29.48 -1.12
C ALA A 324 12.83 -29.45 -2.58
N GLN A 325 11.62 -29.94 -2.83
CA GLN A 325 10.98 -29.97 -4.14
C GLN A 325 10.29 -28.65 -4.49
N GLY A 326 10.12 -27.73 -3.51
CA GLY A 326 9.43 -26.46 -3.68
C GLY A 326 7.93 -26.51 -3.40
N GLU A 327 7.39 -27.63 -2.91
CA GLU A 327 6.01 -27.71 -2.44
C GLU A 327 5.87 -26.96 -1.12
N VAL A 328 4.77 -26.26 -0.94
CA VAL A 328 4.57 -25.36 0.22
C VAL A 328 3.61 -25.99 1.22
N PHE A 329 3.98 -25.90 2.50
CA PHE A 329 3.16 -26.34 3.64
C PHE A 329 2.77 -25.10 4.45
N PHE A 330 1.56 -25.08 5.02
CA PHE A 330 1.09 -24.01 5.89
C PHE A 330 0.09 -24.56 6.91
N THR A 331 -0.08 -23.85 8.02
CA THR A 331 -1.02 -24.20 9.09
C THR A 331 -2.30 -23.36 9.00
N ASP A 332 -3.42 -23.92 9.49
CA ASP A 332 -4.58 -23.19 9.97
C ASP A 332 -4.65 -23.39 11.49
N ILE A 333 -4.16 -22.43 12.24
CA ILE A 333 -3.96 -22.55 13.69
C ILE A 333 -5.26 -22.92 14.42
N PRO A 334 -6.40 -22.21 14.26
CA PRO A 334 -7.62 -22.56 14.97
C PRO A 334 -8.25 -23.89 14.54
N ALA A 335 -7.99 -24.33 13.31
CA ALA A 335 -8.47 -25.61 12.80
C ALA A 335 -7.58 -26.79 13.24
N SER A 336 -6.40 -26.52 13.82
CA SER A 336 -5.39 -27.53 14.18
C SER A 336 -4.94 -28.38 12.99
N LYS A 337 -4.83 -27.80 11.80
CA LYS A 337 -4.49 -28.52 10.56
C LYS A 337 -3.25 -27.95 9.91
N SER A 338 -2.53 -28.80 9.17
CA SER A 338 -1.53 -28.37 8.19
C SER A 338 -1.92 -28.87 6.80
N TYR A 339 -1.64 -28.02 5.81
CA TYR A 339 -1.96 -28.25 4.40
C TYR A 339 -0.70 -28.26 3.56
N ARG A 340 -0.73 -28.97 2.43
CA ARG A 340 0.32 -29.00 1.41
C ARG A 340 -0.23 -28.44 0.10
N ILE A 341 0.53 -27.55 -0.51
CA ILE A 341 0.33 -27.05 -1.87
C ILE A 341 1.36 -27.74 -2.74
N SER A 342 0.93 -28.60 -3.63
CA SER A 342 1.78 -29.30 -4.61
C SER A 342 2.25 -28.35 -5.71
N LEU A 343 3.23 -28.75 -6.52
CA LEU A 343 3.79 -27.92 -7.59
C LEU A 343 2.75 -27.56 -8.68
N ASP A 344 1.75 -28.40 -8.88
CA ASP A 344 0.60 -28.12 -9.77
C ASP A 344 -0.45 -27.17 -9.14
N GLY A 345 -0.23 -26.73 -7.89
CA GLY A 345 -1.09 -25.80 -7.17
C GLY A 345 -2.26 -26.44 -6.43
N LYS A 346 -2.37 -27.77 -6.39
CA LYS A 346 -3.43 -28.47 -5.64
C LYS A 346 -3.15 -28.40 -4.14
N VAL A 347 -4.17 -27.99 -3.37
CA VAL A 347 -4.12 -27.98 -1.90
C VAL A 347 -4.73 -29.25 -1.33
N SER A 348 -4.03 -29.89 -0.39
CA SER A 348 -4.49 -31.09 0.33
C SER A 348 -4.15 -30.98 1.80
N GLU A 349 -4.95 -31.60 2.66
CA GLU A 349 -4.63 -31.75 4.08
C GLU A 349 -3.41 -32.68 4.21
N PHE A 350 -2.42 -32.26 4.99
CA PHE A 350 -1.22 -33.04 5.27
C PHE A 350 -1.24 -33.61 6.71
N ILE A 351 -1.63 -32.79 7.70
CA ILE A 351 -1.76 -33.19 9.10
C ILE A 351 -3.15 -32.79 9.60
N ALA A 352 -3.91 -33.76 10.08
CA ALA A 352 -5.28 -33.58 10.56
C ALA A 352 -5.37 -32.99 11.97
N ASP A 353 -4.32 -33.14 12.81
CA ASP A 353 -4.24 -32.57 14.16
C ASP A 353 -2.80 -32.14 14.48
N THR A 354 -2.53 -30.87 14.30
CA THR A 354 -1.23 -30.24 14.59
C THR A 354 -1.11 -29.74 16.02
N LYS A 355 -2.11 -29.91 16.87
CA LYS A 355 -2.19 -29.29 18.21
C LYS A 355 -2.11 -27.75 18.13
N ARG A 356 -2.84 -27.15 17.16
CA ARG A 356 -2.83 -25.70 16.87
C ARG A 356 -1.43 -25.19 16.57
N ALA A 357 -0.72 -25.86 15.67
CA ALA A 357 0.61 -25.43 15.27
C ALA A 357 0.59 -24.03 14.66
N ASN A 358 1.60 -23.22 15.00
CA ASN A 358 1.90 -21.91 14.44
C ASN A 358 3.04 -22.03 13.42
N GLY A 359 4.26 -21.64 13.77
CA GLY A 359 5.42 -21.70 12.88
C GLY A 359 5.81 -23.11 12.47
N GLN A 360 6.29 -23.25 11.22
CA GLN A 360 6.84 -24.49 10.68
C GLN A 360 8.17 -24.23 9.97
N ALA A 361 9.06 -25.24 10.02
CA ALA A 361 10.34 -25.23 9.29
C ALA A 361 10.74 -26.66 8.90
N PHE A 362 11.29 -26.84 7.68
CA PHE A 362 11.99 -28.09 7.37
C PHE A 362 13.37 -28.11 8.01
N GLY A 363 13.82 -29.30 8.38
CA GLY A 363 15.18 -29.55 8.85
C GLY A 363 16.06 -30.24 7.82
N PRO A 364 17.38 -30.34 8.06
CA PRO A 364 18.32 -31.04 7.16
C PRO A 364 18.04 -32.55 7.07
N ASP A 365 17.27 -33.11 7.97
CA ASP A 365 16.79 -34.48 7.99
C ASP A 365 15.52 -34.71 7.14
N GLY A 366 15.04 -33.66 6.46
CA GLY A 366 13.84 -33.68 5.62
C GLY A 366 12.52 -33.66 6.40
N LYS A 367 12.52 -33.61 7.72
CA LYS A 367 11.30 -33.53 8.52
C LYS A 367 10.76 -32.12 8.62
N LEU A 368 9.43 -32.02 8.77
CA LEU A 368 8.72 -30.78 9.03
C LEU A 368 8.62 -30.55 10.56
N TYR A 369 9.39 -29.60 11.06
CA TYR A 369 9.33 -29.14 12.45
C TYR A 369 8.20 -28.15 12.62
N SER A 370 7.50 -28.21 13.76
CA SER A 370 6.31 -27.41 13.99
C SER A 370 6.18 -27.02 15.47
N VAL A 371 5.73 -25.79 15.71
CA VAL A 371 5.48 -25.25 17.06
C VAL A 371 4.02 -25.49 17.42
N ALA A 372 3.72 -26.54 18.17
CA ALA A 372 2.39 -26.82 18.69
C ALA A 372 2.06 -25.88 19.86
N THR A 373 0.89 -25.22 19.84
CA THR A 373 0.54 -24.21 20.86
C THR A 373 -0.55 -24.67 21.85
N ALA A 374 -1.45 -25.59 21.45
CA ALA A 374 -2.49 -26.12 22.35
C ALA A 374 -1.92 -27.14 23.36
N ASP A 375 -0.92 -27.88 22.93
CA ASP A 375 -0.10 -28.77 23.77
C ASP A 375 1.36 -28.34 23.53
N PRO A 376 1.91 -27.40 24.35
CA PRO A 376 3.14 -26.69 24.02
C PRO A 376 4.33 -27.64 23.80
N LYS A 377 4.65 -27.90 22.53
CA LYS A 377 5.69 -28.83 22.07
C LYS A 377 6.32 -28.38 20.77
N ILE A 378 7.55 -28.79 20.53
CA ILE A 378 8.12 -28.83 19.18
C ILE A 378 7.97 -30.27 18.69
N LEU A 379 7.23 -30.41 17.59
CA LEU A 379 7.01 -31.68 16.91
C LEU A 379 7.79 -31.73 15.60
N ALA A 380 8.27 -32.90 15.20
CA ALA A 380 8.80 -33.12 13.86
C ALA A 380 7.98 -34.23 13.18
N TYR A 381 7.51 -33.94 11.97
CA TYR A 381 6.73 -34.86 11.15
C TYR A 381 7.58 -35.40 10.00
N ASP A 382 7.48 -36.69 9.75
CA ASP A 382 8.05 -37.32 8.56
C ASP A 382 7.17 -37.07 7.31
N GLU A 383 7.58 -37.60 6.18
CA GLU A 383 6.87 -37.46 4.90
C GLU A 383 5.44 -38.06 4.90
N THR A 384 5.16 -38.97 5.84
CA THR A 384 3.84 -39.60 6.03
C THR A 384 2.94 -38.83 6.99
N GLY A 385 3.45 -37.75 7.64
CA GLY A 385 2.75 -36.98 8.66
C GLY A 385 2.82 -37.60 10.07
N LYS A 386 3.64 -38.64 10.29
CA LYS A 386 3.85 -39.20 11.63
C LYS A 386 4.77 -38.31 12.43
N SER A 387 4.33 -37.93 13.63
CA SER A 387 5.06 -37.02 14.50
C SER A 387 6.01 -37.71 15.49
N SER A 388 7.09 -37.04 15.84
CA SER A 388 7.96 -37.29 16.97
C SER A 388 8.13 -36.01 17.79
N VAL A 389 8.28 -36.15 19.11
CA VAL A 389 8.49 -35.01 20.03
C VAL A 389 9.97 -34.64 20.05
N ILE A 390 10.29 -33.40 19.72
CA ILE A 390 11.63 -32.81 19.79
C ILE A 390 11.84 -32.11 21.13
N ALA A 391 10.82 -31.36 21.56
CA ALA A 391 10.83 -30.68 22.85
C ALA A 391 9.44 -30.71 23.48
N ASP A 392 9.33 -31.17 24.72
CA ASP A 392 8.07 -31.21 25.48
C ASP A 392 7.96 -30.04 26.45
N ALA A 393 6.73 -29.63 26.81
CA ALA A 393 6.43 -28.50 27.69
C ALA A 393 7.14 -27.20 27.22
N PHE A 394 7.10 -26.95 25.90
CA PHE A 394 7.88 -25.91 25.26
C PHE A 394 6.97 -24.89 24.52
N PRO A 395 6.71 -23.73 25.12
CA PRO A 395 5.92 -22.69 24.44
C PRO A 395 6.76 -22.00 23.36
N GLY A 396 6.14 -21.74 22.22
CA GLY A 396 6.78 -21.05 21.10
C GLY A 396 5.78 -20.42 20.15
N ASN A 397 6.30 -19.68 19.17
CA ASN A 397 5.53 -19.04 18.09
C ASN A 397 6.09 -19.44 16.72
N ASP A 398 7.26 -18.94 16.34
CA ASP A 398 7.90 -19.25 15.07
C ASP A 398 9.23 -19.99 15.27
N ILE A 399 9.71 -20.66 14.20
CA ILE A 399 10.80 -21.63 14.26
C ILE A 399 11.66 -21.58 13.00
N VAL A 400 12.97 -21.73 13.17
CA VAL A 400 13.90 -21.96 12.06
C VAL A 400 14.90 -23.06 12.44
N VAL A 401 15.22 -23.93 11.48
CA VAL A 401 16.21 -25.01 11.65
C VAL A 401 17.41 -24.70 10.77
N ALA A 402 18.59 -24.63 11.38
CA ALA A 402 19.85 -24.37 10.71
C ALA A 402 20.41 -25.64 10.04
N HIS A 403 21.38 -25.47 9.13
CA HIS A 403 22.07 -26.57 8.45
C HIS A 403 22.76 -27.56 9.42
N ASN A 404 23.28 -27.05 10.52
CA ASN A 404 23.92 -27.88 11.57
C ASN A 404 22.91 -28.55 12.53
N GLY A 405 21.60 -28.40 12.27
CA GLY A 405 20.53 -28.95 13.10
C GLY A 405 20.17 -28.15 14.34
N ASN A 406 20.81 -27.02 14.60
CA ASN A 406 20.37 -26.10 15.64
C ASN A 406 19.00 -25.51 15.29
N ILE A 407 18.11 -25.44 16.28
CA ILE A 407 16.76 -24.91 16.12
C ILE A 407 16.64 -23.64 16.95
N TYR A 408 16.20 -22.54 16.32
CA TYR A 408 15.85 -21.30 17.02
C TYR A 408 14.34 -21.14 17.04
N VAL A 409 13.79 -20.82 18.21
CA VAL A 409 12.35 -20.68 18.43
C VAL A 409 12.07 -19.39 19.18
N THR A 410 11.12 -18.62 18.69
CA THR A 410 10.62 -17.44 19.40
C THR A 410 9.50 -17.82 20.36
N ASN A 411 9.50 -17.19 21.53
CA ASN A 411 8.46 -17.32 22.53
C ASN A 411 8.00 -15.93 22.97
N PRO A 412 6.92 -15.38 22.36
CA PRO A 412 6.44 -14.04 22.65
C PRO A 412 5.85 -13.92 24.04
N SER A 413 5.94 -12.71 24.59
CA SER A 413 5.25 -12.34 25.83
C SER A 413 3.76 -12.12 25.56
N SER A 414 2.89 -12.69 26.38
CA SER A 414 1.43 -12.51 26.27
C SER A 414 0.93 -11.09 26.62
N ASN A 415 1.76 -10.23 27.23
CA ASN A 415 1.34 -9.02 27.92
C ASN A 415 1.96 -7.73 27.36
N ASN A 416 2.49 -7.72 26.13
CA ASN A 416 3.23 -6.58 25.56
C ASN A 416 4.37 -6.06 26.46
N ARG A 417 4.91 -6.93 27.33
CA ARG A 417 6.07 -6.64 28.19
C ARG A 417 7.33 -7.13 27.51
N PRO A 418 8.50 -6.50 27.71
CA PRO A 418 9.76 -6.92 27.11
C PRO A 418 10.30 -8.20 27.79
N THR A 419 9.51 -9.26 27.80
CA THR A 419 9.81 -10.55 28.43
C THR A 419 9.79 -11.73 27.45
N SER A 420 9.70 -11.46 26.15
CA SER A 420 9.82 -12.51 25.13
C SER A 420 11.20 -13.14 25.14
N HIS A 421 11.27 -14.41 24.78
CA HIS A 421 12.51 -15.16 24.70
C HIS A 421 12.80 -15.64 23.28
N VAL A 422 14.09 -15.82 22.98
CA VAL A 422 14.58 -16.60 21.85
C VAL A 422 15.32 -17.82 22.42
N TRP A 423 14.90 -18.99 21.99
CA TRP A 423 15.47 -20.27 22.44
C TRP A 423 16.36 -20.87 21.36
N LEU A 424 17.42 -21.54 21.81
CA LEU A 424 18.21 -22.49 21.05
C LEU A 424 17.91 -23.90 21.57
N ILE A 425 17.59 -24.82 20.66
CA ILE A 425 17.53 -26.26 20.89
C ILE A 425 18.63 -26.90 20.03
N ARG A 426 19.58 -27.59 20.66
CA ARG A 426 20.65 -28.28 19.94
C ARG A 426 20.22 -29.67 19.47
N PRO A 427 20.91 -30.28 18.50
CA PRO A 427 20.66 -31.68 18.10
C PRO A 427 20.76 -32.68 19.24
N THR A 428 21.52 -32.34 20.28
CA THR A 428 21.63 -33.14 21.53
C THR A 428 20.38 -33.11 22.41
N GLY A 429 19.40 -32.25 22.12
CA GLY A 429 18.22 -31.97 22.92
C GLY A 429 18.43 -30.92 24.03
N GLU A 430 19.64 -30.35 24.16
CA GLU A 430 19.91 -29.26 25.10
C GLU A 430 19.12 -28.01 24.68
N ARG A 431 18.49 -27.34 25.66
CA ARG A 431 17.67 -26.14 25.46
C ARG A 431 18.27 -24.97 26.23
N LYS A 432 18.40 -23.82 25.59
CA LYS A 432 18.95 -22.61 26.20
C LYS A 432 18.21 -21.37 25.73
N VAL A 433 17.84 -20.46 26.66
CA VAL A 433 17.45 -19.10 26.30
C VAL A 433 18.70 -18.37 25.83
N VAL A 434 18.70 -17.89 24.59
CA VAL A 434 19.83 -17.18 23.96
C VAL A 434 19.62 -15.70 23.81
N ASP A 435 18.37 -15.23 23.92
CA ASP A 435 18.02 -13.81 24.06
C ASP A 435 16.71 -13.62 24.82
N SER A 436 16.55 -12.43 25.39
CA SER A 436 15.33 -11.98 26.05
C SER A 436 15.16 -10.46 25.90
N GLY A 437 13.96 -9.94 26.25
CA GLY A 437 13.71 -8.51 26.34
C GLY A 437 13.12 -7.87 25.08
N LEU A 438 12.65 -8.64 24.11
CA LEU A 438 11.78 -8.14 23.05
C LEU A 438 10.35 -7.98 23.59
N ARG A 439 9.57 -7.08 22.99
CA ARG A 439 8.17 -6.88 23.38
C ARG A 439 7.31 -8.07 22.95
N TYR A 440 7.48 -8.51 21.71
CA TYR A 440 6.77 -9.66 21.15
C TYR A 440 7.62 -10.29 20.06
N ALA A 441 8.51 -11.22 20.45
CA ALA A 441 9.34 -11.95 19.50
C ALA A 441 8.46 -12.86 18.64
N ASN A 442 8.33 -12.53 17.34
CA ASN A 442 7.50 -13.26 16.39
C ASN A 442 8.37 -13.99 15.36
N GLY A 443 8.35 -13.62 14.11
CA GLY A 443 9.12 -14.28 13.06
C GLY A 443 10.60 -14.43 13.38
N VAL A 444 11.19 -15.55 12.98
CA VAL A 444 12.62 -15.83 13.13
C VAL A 444 13.20 -16.41 11.85
N MET A 445 14.39 -15.92 11.43
CA MET A 445 15.04 -16.38 10.20
C MET A 445 16.56 -16.24 10.27
N LEU A 446 17.29 -17.12 9.58
CA LEU A 446 18.73 -17.06 9.41
C LEU A 446 19.11 -16.21 8.19
N SER A 447 20.28 -15.54 8.23
CA SER A 447 20.91 -15.04 7.02
C SER A 447 21.28 -16.19 6.06
N PRO A 448 21.45 -15.96 4.75
CA PRO A 448 21.78 -17.05 3.81
C PRO A 448 23.07 -17.79 4.15
N ASP A 449 24.04 -17.10 4.75
CA ASP A 449 25.31 -17.66 5.20
C ASP A 449 25.25 -18.22 6.64
N GLN A 450 24.09 -18.11 7.28
CA GLN A 450 23.81 -18.57 8.65
C GLN A 450 24.75 -17.98 9.73
N SER A 451 25.37 -16.83 9.43
CA SER A 451 26.16 -16.09 10.40
C SER A 451 25.32 -15.19 11.32
N LEU A 452 24.10 -14.86 10.88
CA LEU A 452 23.18 -13.99 11.59
C LEU A 452 21.81 -14.65 11.80
N LEU A 453 21.19 -14.32 12.94
CA LEU A 453 19.78 -14.60 13.23
C LEU A 453 19.00 -13.29 13.21
N TYR A 454 17.84 -13.28 12.58
CA TYR A 454 16.89 -12.17 12.56
C TYR A 454 15.66 -12.53 13.35
N VAL A 455 15.18 -11.59 14.19
CA VAL A 455 13.97 -11.78 15.00
C VAL A 455 13.08 -10.54 14.88
N ALA A 456 11.85 -10.72 14.42
CA ALA A 456 10.83 -9.68 14.37
C ALA A 456 10.32 -9.35 15.78
N ASP A 457 10.21 -8.06 16.12
CA ASP A 457 9.52 -7.59 17.30
C ASP A 457 8.20 -6.94 16.89
N TYR A 458 7.12 -7.68 16.96
CA TYR A 458 5.79 -7.33 16.45
C TYR A 458 5.28 -5.95 16.94
N TRP A 459 5.49 -5.65 18.23
CA TRP A 459 5.04 -4.42 18.87
C TRP A 459 6.06 -3.27 18.77
N SER A 460 6.87 -3.26 17.70
CA SER A 460 7.85 -2.21 17.47
C SER A 460 8.06 -1.93 15.97
N HIS A 461 8.97 -1.01 15.66
CA HIS A 461 9.48 -0.75 14.32
C HIS A 461 10.60 -1.71 13.88
N TRP A 462 11.01 -2.66 14.74
CA TRP A 462 12.32 -3.27 14.60
C TRP A 462 12.26 -4.76 14.26
N VAL A 463 13.15 -5.15 13.34
CA VAL A 463 13.68 -6.52 13.35
C VAL A 463 15.09 -6.46 13.93
N TYR A 464 15.33 -7.30 14.91
CA TYR A 464 16.63 -7.45 15.57
C TYR A 464 17.53 -8.37 14.76
N SER A 465 18.84 -8.06 14.74
CA SER A 465 19.89 -8.91 14.19
C SER A 465 20.83 -9.34 15.31
N TYR A 466 21.26 -10.59 15.26
CA TYR A 466 22.20 -11.21 16.21
C TYR A 466 23.29 -11.92 15.43
N GLN A 467 24.52 -11.85 15.91
CA GLN A 467 25.60 -12.71 15.45
C GLN A 467 25.46 -14.09 16.10
N ILE A 468 25.48 -15.15 15.30
CA ILE A 468 25.49 -16.53 15.78
C ILE A 468 26.93 -16.89 16.14
N GLN A 469 27.14 -17.32 17.39
CA GLN A 469 28.44 -17.75 17.89
C GLN A 469 28.72 -19.20 17.48
N PRO A 470 29.98 -19.67 17.51
CA PRO A 470 30.34 -21.06 17.15
C PRO A 470 29.58 -22.12 17.96
N ASP A 471 29.17 -21.82 19.21
CA ASP A 471 28.37 -22.70 20.05
C ASP A 471 26.86 -22.58 19.80
N GLY A 472 26.44 -21.78 18.82
CA GLY A 472 25.04 -21.51 18.50
C GLY A 472 24.38 -20.44 19.38
N THR A 473 25.05 -19.89 20.40
CA THR A 473 24.49 -18.77 21.17
C THR A 473 24.52 -17.47 20.38
N LEU A 474 23.79 -16.46 20.87
CA LEU A 474 23.63 -15.19 20.18
C LEU A 474 24.47 -14.09 20.84
N GLY A 475 25.08 -13.25 20.02
CA GLY A 475 25.83 -12.06 20.43
C GLY A 475 25.49 -10.85 19.59
N ALA A 476 26.09 -9.70 19.90
CA ALA A 476 26.00 -8.47 19.13
C ALA A 476 24.56 -8.08 18.75
N LYS A 477 23.62 -8.20 19.69
CA LYS A 477 22.21 -7.80 19.52
C LYS A 477 22.07 -6.37 19.06
N GLN A 478 21.36 -6.14 17.95
CA GLN A 478 21.09 -4.81 17.41
C GLN A 478 19.64 -4.67 16.95
N ARG A 479 19.05 -3.49 17.17
CA ARG A 479 17.87 -3.01 16.44
C ARG A 479 18.33 -2.62 15.04
N TYR A 480 18.22 -3.53 14.09
CA TYR A 480 18.93 -3.38 12.83
C TYR A 480 18.05 -2.91 11.67
N TYR A 481 16.90 -3.56 11.46
CA TYR A 481 15.98 -3.18 10.40
C TYR A 481 14.87 -2.30 10.96
N TRP A 482 14.80 -1.06 10.46
CA TRP A 482 13.75 -0.12 10.84
C TRP A 482 12.62 -0.17 9.81
N LEU A 483 11.43 -0.60 10.24
CA LEU A 483 10.27 -0.81 9.39
C LEU A 483 9.34 0.39 9.42
N HIS A 484 8.63 0.64 8.31
CA HIS A 484 7.54 1.59 8.27
C HIS A 484 6.32 1.03 9.00
N CYS A 485 5.56 1.93 9.66
CA CYS A 485 4.31 1.61 10.34
C CYS A 485 3.12 2.24 9.61
N PRO A 486 1.91 1.70 9.72
CA PRO A 486 0.70 2.37 9.26
C PRO A 486 0.37 3.56 10.17
N ASP A 487 -0.42 4.52 9.67
CA ASP A 487 -0.87 5.69 10.46
C ASP A 487 -1.65 5.30 11.73
N ALA A 488 -2.32 4.15 11.71
CA ALA A 488 -3.18 3.69 12.81
C ALA A 488 -2.42 3.01 13.96
N ALA A 489 -1.10 2.80 13.86
CA ALA A 489 -0.35 2.06 14.87
C ALA A 489 1.10 2.55 15.05
N ASP A 490 1.60 2.44 16.27
CA ASP A 490 2.99 2.77 16.63
C ASP A 490 3.96 1.59 16.41
N HIS A 491 3.53 0.58 15.64
CA HIS A 491 4.30 -0.61 15.36
C HIS A 491 4.03 -1.14 13.96
N SER A 492 4.98 -1.90 13.42
CA SER A 492 4.93 -2.44 12.07
C SER A 492 4.07 -3.70 11.94
N SER A 493 3.71 -4.33 13.05
CA SER A 493 3.15 -5.69 13.11
C SER A 493 4.07 -6.69 12.40
N ALA A 494 5.39 -6.58 12.61
CA ALA A 494 6.36 -7.47 11.97
C ALA A 494 6.13 -8.91 12.43
N ASP A 495 5.76 -9.77 11.49
CA ASP A 495 5.39 -11.16 11.72
C ASP A 495 6.39 -12.09 11.02
N GLY A 496 5.99 -12.95 10.09
CA GLY A 496 6.89 -13.89 9.44
C GLY A 496 8.05 -13.25 8.68
N LEU A 497 9.18 -13.91 8.66
CA LEU A 497 10.43 -13.47 8.01
C LEU A 497 10.93 -14.49 6.99
N ARG A 498 11.45 -14.03 5.85
CA ARG A 498 12.22 -14.87 4.91
C ARG A 498 13.38 -14.08 4.29
N VAL A 499 14.37 -14.80 3.78
CA VAL A 499 15.50 -14.20 3.07
C VAL A 499 15.63 -14.76 1.66
N ASP A 500 16.14 -13.95 0.73
CA ASP A 500 16.54 -14.42 -0.59
C ASP A 500 18.06 -14.69 -0.64
N ARG A 501 18.51 -15.27 -1.75
CA ARG A 501 19.92 -15.63 -1.96
C ARG A 501 20.86 -14.41 -1.93
N ASP A 502 20.35 -13.22 -2.28
CA ASP A 502 21.13 -11.98 -2.26
C ASP A 502 21.20 -11.33 -0.86
N GLY A 503 20.58 -11.95 0.15
CA GLY A 503 20.58 -11.48 1.54
C GLY A 503 19.57 -10.40 1.84
N ARG A 504 18.56 -10.17 0.98
CA ARG A 504 17.43 -9.30 1.32
C ARG A 504 16.52 -10.00 2.32
N LEU A 505 16.06 -9.27 3.34
CA LEU A 505 15.09 -9.73 4.30
C LEU A 505 13.69 -9.28 3.90
N TYR A 506 12.77 -10.24 3.79
CA TYR A 506 11.34 -10.03 3.52
C TYR A 506 10.59 -10.17 4.83
N VAL A 507 9.83 -9.14 5.20
CA VAL A 507 9.11 -9.05 6.48
C VAL A 507 7.63 -8.88 6.21
N ALA A 508 6.79 -9.79 6.70
CA ALA A 508 5.35 -9.61 6.73
C ALA A 508 4.98 -8.50 7.71
N THR A 509 4.25 -7.49 7.26
CA THR A 509 3.84 -6.33 8.07
C THR A 509 2.44 -5.86 7.71
N SER A 510 1.86 -4.99 8.53
CA SER A 510 0.55 -4.38 8.24
C SER A 510 0.51 -3.53 6.94
N LEU A 511 1.66 -3.10 6.41
CA LEU A 511 1.75 -2.41 5.11
C LEU A 511 1.94 -3.38 3.91
N GLY A 512 2.03 -4.68 4.16
CA GLY A 512 2.41 -5.71 3.19
C GLY A 512 3.81 -6.25 3.48
N ILE A 513 4.48 -6.80 2.48
CA ILE A 513 5.84 -7.32 2.60
C ILE A 513 6.82 -6.16 2.48
N GLN A 514 7.52 -5.83 3.56
CA GLN A 514 8.65 -4.89 3.51
C GLN A 514 9.93 -5.65 3.20
N VAL A 515 10.60 -5.27 2.12
CA VAL A 515 11.88 -5.89 1.73
C VAL A 515 13.02 -4.97 2.11
N CYS A 516 13.91 -5.50 2.94
CA CYS A 516 15.08 -4.79 3.46
C CYS A 516 16.35 -5.28 2.77
N ASP A 517 17.28 -4.36 2.51
CA ASP A 517 18.63 -4.73 2.08
C ASP A 517 19.51 -5.19 3.24
N GLN A 518 20.71 -5.72 2.92
CA GLN A 518 21.68 -6.17 3.93
C GLN A 518 22.19 -5.04 4.85
N ALA A 519 22.03 -3.77 4.45
CA ALA A 519 22.38 -2.61 5.25
C ALA A 519 21.27 -2.14 6.22
N GLY A 520 20.16 -2.89 6.30
CA GLY A 520 19.07 -2.64 7.25
C GLY A 520 18.01 -1.66 6.76
N ARG A 521 17.99 -1.31 5.47
CA ARG A 521 17.09 -0.29 4.90
C ARG A 521 15.93 -0.93 4.16
N VAL A 522 14.69 -0.50 4.45
CA VAL A 522 13.51 -0.87 3.65
C VAL A 522 13.59 -0.20 2.28
N ASN A 523 13.70 -0.99 1.22
CA ASN A 523 13.78 -0.52 -0.16
C ASN A 523 12.50 -0.71 -0.93
N CYS A 524 11.71 -1.73 -0.57
CA CYS A 524 10.48 -2.08 -1.24
C CYS A 524 9.36 -2.39 -0.24
N ILE A 525 8.13 -2.08 -0.63
CA ILE A 525 6.89 -2.48 0.06
C ILE A 525 5.99 -3.09 -1.00
N ILE A 526 5.64 -4.36 -0.82
CA ILE A 526 4.79 -5.13 -1.75
C ILE A 526 3.46 -5.40 -1.04
N PRO A 527 2.39 -4.66 -1.36
CA PRO A 527 1.07 -4.90 -0.75
C PRO A 527 0.53 -6.28 -1.09
N THR A 528 -0.25 -6.86 -0.18
CA THR A 528 -1.02 -8.09 -0.43
C THR A 528 -2.50 -7.75 -0.71
N PRO A 529 -3.24 -8.58 -1.46
CA PRO A 529 -4.58 -8.25 -1.92
C PRO A 529 -5.58 -7.92 -0.81
N ASN A 530 -5.54 -8.64 0.30
CA ASN A 530 -6.43 -8.41 1.44
C ASN A 530 -5.81 -7.57 2.57
N LYS A 531 -4.58 -7.07 2.41
CA LYS A 531 -3.85 -6.25 3.39
C LYS A 531 -3.70 -6.90 4.78
N ARG A 532 -3.69 -8.22 4.86
CA ARG A 532 -3.72 -8.98 6.13
C ARG A 532 -2.69 -10.12 6.17
N ILE A 533 -1.49 -9.86 5.67
CA ILE A 533 -0.42 -10.86 5.68
C ILE A 533 0.00 -11.20 7.11
N THR A 534 0.18 -12.49 7.38
CA THR A 534 0.73 -13.03 8.63
C THR A 534 2.16 -13.53 8.42
N ASN A 535 2.41 -14.30 7.35
CA ASN A 535 3.70 -14.89 7.10
C ASN A 535 3.93 -15.09 5.59
N LEU A 536 5.13 -15.51 5.20
CA LEU A 536 5.49 -15.75 3.80
C LEU A 536 6.55 -16.82 3.67
N CYS A 537 6.67 -17.44 2.48
CA CYS A 537 7.82 -18.27 2.12
C CYS A 537 8.12 -18.17 0.62
N PHE A 538 9.31 -18.60 0.22
CA PHE A 538 9.61 -18.93 -1.16
C PHE A 538 9.27 -20.40 -1.41
N GLY A 539 8.79 -20.72 -2.62
CA GLY A 539 8.46 -22.06 -3.08
C GLY A 539 8.50 -22.15 -4.60
N GLY A 540 7.92 -23.25 -5.16
CA GLY A 540 7.98 -23.60 -6.57
C GLY A 540 9.31 -24.29 -6.95
N GLU A 541 9.36 -24.96 -8.09
CA GLU A 541 10.54 -25.75 -8.54
C GLU A 541 11.86 -24.98 -8.52
N LYS A 542 11.82 -23.68 -8.83
CA LYS A 542 13.00 -22.81 -8.87
C LYS A 542 13.18 -21.96 -7.62
N PHE A 543 12.30 -22.13 -6.64
CA PHE A 543 12.30 -21.34 -5.42
C PHE A 543 12.20 -19.82 -5.67
N ASP A 544 11.47 -19.44 -6.73
CA ASP A 544 11.28 -18.09 -7.25
C ASP A 544 9.81 -17.63 -7.18
N THR A 545 9.02 -18.26 -6.33
CA THR A 545 7.61 -17.93 -6.11
C THR A 545 7.39 -17.60 -4.64
N LEU A 546 6.93 -16.38 -4.35
CA LEU A 546 6.49 -15.99 -3.01
C LEU A 546 5.09 -16.57 -2.76
N PHE A 547 4.92 -17.19 -1.61
CA PHE A 547 3.63 -17.57 -1.04
C PHE A 547 3.41 -16.72 0.20
N ALA A 548 2.21 -16.18 0.36
CA ALA A 548 1.81 -15.33 1.48
C ALA A 548 0.57 -15.91 2.15
N THR A 549 0.67 -16.20 3.44
CA THR A 549 -0.48 -16.49 4.29
C THR A 549 -1.10 -15.16 4.74
N CYS A 550 -2.42 -15.04 4.57
CA CYS A 550 -3.13 -13.77 4.72
C CYS A 550 -4.45 -13.96 5.49
N VAL A 551 -4.35 -14.52 6.70
CA VAL A 551 -5.42 -14.86 7.63
C VAL A 551 -6.33 -15.97 7.08
N ASP A 552 -7.34 -15.63 6.29
CA ASP A 552 -8.32 -16.59 5.72
C ASP A 552 -7.95 -17.09 4.31
N LYS A 553 -6.83 -16.60 3.76
CA LYS A 553 -6.42 -16.85 2.37
C LYS A 553 -4.92 -17.11 2.25
N VAL A 554 -4.56 -17.82 1.19
CA VAL A 554 -3.17 -18.00 0.77
C VAL A 554 -3.04 -17.51 -0.67
N TYR A 555 -2.05 -16.64 -0.91
CA TYR A 555 -1.71 -16.12 -2.22
C TYR A 555 -0.33 -16.58 -2.66
N LYS A 556 -0.08 -16.61 -3.98
CA LYS A 556 1.24 -16.79 -4.55
C LYS A 556 1.55 -15.71 -5.57
N ARG A 557 2.84 -15.44 -5.78
CA ARG A 557 3.30 -14.51 -6.81
C ARG A 557 4.70 -14.89 -7.28
N LYS A 558 4.88 -15.04 -8.58
CA LYS A 558 6.19 -15.29 -9.15
C LYS A 558 7.05 -14.01 -9.11
N VAL A 559 8.32 -14.19 -8.75
CA VAL A 559 9.29 -13.10 -8.60
C VAL A 559 10.59 -13.43 -9.34
N LYS A 560 11.51 -12.46 -9.45
CA LYS A 560 12.83 -12.65 -10.06
C LYS A 560 13.87 -13.18 -9.07
N THR A 561 13.62 -12.96 -7.79
CA THR A 561 14.53 -13.37 -6.72
C THR A 561 14.30 -14.83 -6.35
N VAL A 562 15.36 -15.46 -5.86
CA VAL A 562 15.34 -16.87 -5.44
C VAL A 562 15.56 -16.94 -3.94
N GLY A 563 14.67 -17.62 -3.23
CA GLY A 563 14.80 -17.86 -1.79
C GLY A 563 15.93 -18.82 -1.44
N VAL A 564 16.17 -18.99 -0.14
CA VAL A 564 17.07 -20.02 0.38
C VAL A 564 16.35 -20.86 1.44
N HIS A 565 16.70 -22.12 1.50
CA HIS A 565 16.29 -22.99 2.61
C HIS A 565 17.21 -22.76 3.82
N ALA A 566 16.65 -22.45 4.97
CA ALA A 566 17.42 -22.22 6.19
C ALA A 566 18.26 -23.45 6.62
N TRP A 567 17.76 -24.64 6.33
CA TRP A 567 18.41 -25.92 6.63
C TRP A 567 19.46 -26.34 5.57
N ALA A 568 19.49 -25.71 4.40
CA ALA A 568 20.49 -26.03 3.37
C ALA A 568 21.88 -25.50 3.74
N ALA A 569 22.89 -25.96 2.99
CA ALA A 569 24.25 -25.46 3.17
C ALA A 569 24.31 -23.93 3.04
N PRO A 570 25.05 -23.24 3.94
CA PRO A 570 25.16 -21.79 3.92
C PRO A 570 25.64 -21.23 2.58
N VAL A 571 25.04 -20.14 2.16
CA VAL A 571 25.38 -19.43 0.91
C VAL A 571 25.81 -18.00 1.25
N LYS A 572 27.04 -17.64 0.93
CA LYS A 572 27.52 -16.26 1.12
C LYS A 572 26.87 -15.34 0.09
N PRO A 573 26.06 -14.36 0.50
CA PRO A 573 25.49 -13.38 -0.42
C PRO A 573 26.58 -12.45 -0.98
N ALA A 574 26.27 -11.80 -2.11
CA ALA A 574 27.11 -10.71 -2.61
C ALA A 574 27.12 -9.53 -1.62
N ALA A 575 28.19 -8.76 -1.63
CA ALA A 575 28.25 -7.54 -0.80
C ALA A 575 27.10 -6.58 -1.17
N PRO A 576 26.51 -5.87 -0.18
CA PRO A 576 25.44 -4.92 -0.45
C PRO A 576 25.93 -3.78 -1.34
N ARG A 577 25.06 -3.33 -2.23
CA ARG A 577 25.28 -2.09 -2.98
C ARG A 577 25.00 -0.91 -2.03
N LEU A 578 26.01 -0.13 -1.72
CA LEU A 578 25.91 1.04 -0.84
C LEU A 578 25.36 2.26 -1.61
#